data_8b72b59440e67745b93e452d31b3f9de
#
_entry.id   8b72b59440e67745b93e452d31b3f9de
#
_cell.length_a   1.000
_cell.length_b   1.000
_cell.length_c   1.000
_cell.angle_alpha   90.00
_cell.angle_beta   90.00
_cell.angle_gamma   90.00
#
_symmetry.space_group_name_H-M   'P 1'
#
loop_
_entity.id
_entity.type
_entity.pdbx_description
1 polymer ?
#
loop_
_entity_poly.entity_id
_entity_poly.type
_entity_poly.pdbx_seq_one_letter_code
_entity_poly.pdbx_strand_id
1 'polypeptide(L)'
;MGLGDVYKRQGLRDKNMVKKLEHKDLLKAGVHFGHLTRKWNPKMSEYIFMENNGIHIIDLHKTIECAYTAAASLQNIAKSGRKIMFVATKKQAKTYVSEKAKELNMPYVTERWLGGMLTNFSTIRKSLKKLSALENLQNQDTYTQDFSKKERLMMSRDKDKLEKALGGISTLNRIPAALFVVDVNHEEIAVQEAKKLNIPVYGMVDTNSDPNSIDFEIPSNDDSFTSVSTIIDYVSAAIAEGLKEREKIKEEIRIKQEKEASEKEAKEKKEAEKKAKDSKKEVTK
;
A
#
# COMPACT_ATOMS: atom_id res chain seq x y z
N MET A 1 -32.32 -9.56 20.52
CA MET A 1 -31.55 -8.81 19.48
C MET A 1 -32.03 -9.29 18.13
N GLY A 2 -32.78 -8.47 17.40
CA GLY A 2 -33.52 -8.89 16.22
C GLY A 2 -32.68 -8.86 14.95
N LEU A 3 -32.96 -9.78 14.04
CA LEU A 3 -32.37 -9.87 12.68
C LEU A 3 -32.37 -8.51 11.92
N GLY A 4 -33.27 -7.58 12.26
CA GLY A 4 -33.34 -6.24 11.69
C GLY A 4 -32.16 -5.33 12.02
N ASP A 5 -31.43 -5.53 13.13
CA ASP A 5 -30.26 -4.72 13.49
C ASP A 5 -28.99 -5.15 12.74
N VAL A 6 -28.92 -6.40 12.32
CA VAL A 6 -27.82 -6.93 11.51
C VAL A 6 -27.91 -6.35 10.09
N TYR A 7 -29.11 -6.31 9.50
CA TYR A 7 -29.34 -5.72 8.16
C TYR A 7 -29.19 -4.20 8.14
N LYS A 8 -29.57 -3.50 9.21
CA LYS A 8 -29.31 -2.05 9.34
C LYS A 8 -27.82 -1.72 9.47
N ARG A 9 -27.04 -2.55 10.16
CA ARG A 9 -25.58 -2.37 10.24
C ARG A 9 -24.88 -2.69 8.91
N GLN A 10 -25.39 -3.63 8.12
CA GLN A 10 -24.94 -3.87 6.75
C GLN A 10 -25.28 -2.69 5.82
N GLY A 11 -26.48 -2.15 5.88
CA GLY A 11 -26.89 -0.99 5.04
C GLY A 11 -26.17 0.33 5.39
N LEU A 12 -25.60 0.48 6.58
CA LEU A 12 -24.76 1.62 6.95
C LEU A 12 -23.28 1.45 6.50
N ARG A 13 -22.83 0.20 6.31
CA ARG A 13 -21.51 -0.12 5.72
C ARG A 13 -21.46 0.17 4.21
N ASP A 14 -22.58 0.05 3.50
CA ASP A 14 -22.65 0.20 2.03
C ASP A 14 -22.61 1.65 1.55
N LYS A 15 -22.71 2.67 2.41
CA LYS A 15 -22.79 4.08 2.00
C LYS A 15 -21.45 4.77 1.73
N ASN A 16 -20.31 4.16 2.09
CA ASN A 16 -18.97 4.76 1.94
C ASN A 16 -17.98 3.82 1.23
N MET A 17 -18.41 3.05 0.24
CA MET A 17 -17.51 2.09 -0.39
C MET A 17 -17.25 2.36 -1.86
N VAL A 18 -15.99 2.13 -2.23
CA VAL A 18 -15.42 2.01 -3.57
C VAL A 18 -16.44 1.40 -4.56
N LYS A 19 -16.47 1.92 -5.78
CA LYS A 19 -17.27 1.39 -6.89
C LYS A 19 -17.28 -0.14 -6.86
N LYS A 20 -18.48 -0.75 -6.73
CA LYS A 20 -18.60 -2.21 -6.67
C LYS A 20 -17.98 -2.85 -7.91
N LEU A 21 -17.20 -3.90 -7.71
CA LEU A 21 -16.73 -4.73 -8.82
C LEU A 21 -17.93 -5.43 -9.44
N GLU A 22 -18.20 -5.16 -10.72
CA GLU A 22 -19.25 -5.84 -11.44
C GLU A 22 -18.72 -7.13 -12.07
N HIS A 23 -19.49 -8.19 -11.96
CA HIS A 23 -19.16 -9.49 -12.56
C HIS A 23 -18.87 -9.40 -14.08
N LYS A 24 -19.59 -8.51 -14.77
CA LYS A 24 -19.41 -8.27 -16.21
C LYS A 24 -18.05 -7.65 -16.55
N ASP A 25 -17.55 -6.75 -15.69
CA ASP A 25 -16.27 -6.09 -15.90
C ASP A 25 -15.11 -7.06 -15.66
N LEU A 26 -15.20 -7.91 -14.62
CA LEU A 26 -14.23 -8.96 -14.36
C LEU A 26 -14.19 -10.01 -15.48
N LEU A 27 -15.34 -10.37 -16.01
CA LEU A 27 -15.42 -11.31 -17.14
C LEU A 27 -14.74 -10.74 -18.38
N LYS A 28 -15.01 -9.47 -18.73
CA LYS A 28 -14.38 -8.78 -19.87
C LYS A 28 -12.87 -8.61 -19.68
N ALA A 29 -12.42 -8.37 -18.45
CA ALA A 29 -11.00 -8.26 -18.12
C ALA A 29 -10.27 -9.60 -18.13
N GLY A 30 -10.98 -10.73 -18.24
CA GLY A 30 -10.39 -12.06 -18.25
C GLY A 30 -9.84 -12.52 -16.90
N VAL A 31 -10.40 -12.01 -15.80
CA VAL A 31 -9.98 -12.34 -14.42
C VAL A 31 -10.25 -13.81 -14.09
N HIS A 32 -11.25 -14.40 -14.74
CA HIS A 32 -11.67 -15.79 -14.53
C HIS A 32 -10.75 -16.86 -15.13
N PHE A 33 -9.84 -16.50 -16.01
CA PHE A 33 -8.89 -17.46 -16.59
C PHE A 33 -7.79 -17.79 -15.58
N GLY A 34 -7.63 -19.07 -15.27
CA GLY A 34 -6.51 -19.58 -14.51
C GLY A 34 -5.46 -20.25 -15.39
N HIS A 35 -4.59 -21.00 -14.79
CA HIS A 35 -3.54 -21.76 -15.45
C HIS A 35 -4.04 -23.12 -15.97
N LEU A 36 -3.16 -23.80 -16.73
CA LEU A 36 -3.40 -25.16 -17.24
C LEU A 36 -3.62 -26.12 -16.07
N THR A 37 -4.55 -27.09 -16.24
CA THR A 37 -4.91 -28.09 -15.24
C THR A 37 -3.71 -28.88 -14.70
N ARG A 38 -2.68 -29.16 -15.48
CA ARG A 38 -1.48 -29.86 -15.02
C ARG A 38 -0.57 -29.05 -14.09
N LYS A 39 -0.77 -27.71 -13.98
CA LYS A 39 0.04 -26.82 -13.14
C LYS A 39 -0.70 -26.32 -11.91
N TRP A 40 -1.93 -26.74 -11.70
CA TRP A 40 -2.73 -26.23 -10.62
C TRP A 40 -2.30 -26.70 -9.24
N ASN A 41 -2.65 -25.92 -8.23
CA ASN A 41 -2.48 -26.32 -6.85
C ASN A 41 -3.80 -26.90 -6.32
N PRO A 42 -3.83 -28.13 -5.73
CA PRO A 42 -5.06 -28.71 -5.18
C PRO A 42 -5.76 -27.86 -4.12
N LYS A 43 -5.03 -27.03 -3.39
CA LYS A 43 -5.59 -26.10 -2.40
C LYS A 43 -6.45 -25.00 -3.02
N MET A 44 -6.30 -24.76 -4.32
CA MET A 44 -7.15 -23.83 -5.08
C MET A 44 -8.49 -24.42 -5.52
N SER A 45 -8.75 -25.70 -5.23
CA SER A 45 -10.01 -26.39 -5.64
C SER A 45 -11.27 -25.63 -5.20
N GLU A 46 -11.22 -24.97 -4.06
CA GLU A 46 -12.32 -24.17 -3.55
C GLU A 46 -12.67 -22.98 -4.45
N TYR A 47 -11.67 -22.35 -5.10
CA TYR A 47 -11.83 -21.16 -5.93
C TYR A 47 -12.04 -21.47 -7.42
N ILE A 48 -11.98 -22.72 -7.81
CA ILE A 48 -12.19 -23.16 -9.19
C ILE A 48 -13.65 -23.47 -9.41
N PHE A 49 -14.24 -22.82 -10.43
CA PHE A 49 -15.64 -23.07 -10.82
C PHE A 49 -15.77 -24.29 -11.72
N MET A 50 -14.92 -24.39 -12.77
CA MET A 50 -14.94 -25.49 -13.72
C MET A 50 -13.62 -25.59 -14.50
N GLU A 51 -13.46 -26.67 -15.24
CA GLU A 51 -12.40 -26.83 -16.24
C GLU A 51 -12.99 -26.63 -17.64
N ASN A 52 -12.28 -25.89 -18.48
CA ASN A 52 -12.63 -25.69 -19.88
C ASN A 52 -11.36 -25.74 -20.76
N ASN A 53 -11.33 -26.62 -21.74
CA ASN A 53 -10.20 -26.81 -22.66
C ASN A 53 -8.84 -26.98 -21.98
N GLY A 54 -8.78 -27.68 -20.83
CA GLY A 54 -7.55 -27.92 -20.09
C GLY A 54 -7.04 -26.70 -19.30
N ILE A 55 -7.90 -25.68 -19.09
CA ILE A 55 -7.63 -24.48 -18.28
C ILE A 55 -8.68 -24.41 -17.17
N HIS A 56 -8.26 -24.11 -15.97
CA HIS A 56 -9.16 -23.86 -14.86
C HIS A 56 -9.82 -22.50 -14.97
N ILE A 57 -11.12 -22.43 -14.67
CA ILE A 57 -11.90 -21.20 -14.61
C ILE A 57 -12.13 -20.85 -13.13
N ILE A 58 -11.74 -19.66 -12.75
CA ILE A 58 -11.87 -19.14 -11.37
C ILE A 58 -13.31 -18.66 -11.14
N ASP A 59 -13.85 -18.91 -9.97
CA ASP A 59 -15.16 -18.42 -9.54
C ASP A 59 -15.10 -16.92 -9.21
N LEU A 60 -15.68 -16.11 -10.10
CA LEU A 60 -15.72 -14.65 -9.95
C LEU A 60 -16.55 -14.18 -8.74
N HIS A 61 -17.50 -14.95 -8.23
CA HIS A 61 -18.24 -14.59 -7.03
C HIS A 61 -17.30 -14.57 -5.82
N LYS A 62 -16.47 -15.60 -5.68
CA LYS A 62 -15.45 -15.67 -4.63
C LYS A 62 -14.38 -14.59 -4.81
N THR A 63 -13.97 -14.32 -6.06
CA THR A 63 -13.05 -13.21 -6.36
C THR A 63 -13.60 -11.87 -5.84
N ILE A 64 -14.87 -11.56 -6.09
CA ILE A 64 -15.50 -10.31 -5.62
C ILE A 64 -15.55 -10.24 -4.09
N GLU A 65 -15.93 -11.32 -3.43
CA GLU A 65 -16.03 -11.39 -1.96
C GLU A 65 -14.66 -11.22 -1.30
N CYS A 66 -13.65 -11.96 -1.77
CA CYS A 66 -12.27 -11.86 -1.29
C CYS A 66 -11.68 -10.47 -1.57
N ALA A 67 -11.86 -9.93 -2.78
CA ALA A 67 -11.40 -8.59 -3.13
C ALA A 67 -12.03 -7.50 -2.25
N TYR A 68 -13.31 -7.63 -1.93
CA TYR A 68 -14.01 -6.73 -1.04
C TYR A 68 -13.42 -6.75 0.38
N THR A 69 -13.20 -7.95 0.92
CA THR A 69 -12.62 -8.13 2.26
C THR A 69 -11.20 -7.57 2.33
N ALA A 70 -10.38 -7.86 1.31
CA ALA A 70 -9.02 -7.34 1.19
C ALA A 70 -9.00 -5.80 1.09
N ALA A 71 -9.86 -5.22 0.24
CA ALA A 71 -9.95 -3.78 0.04
C ALA A 71 -10.38 -3.04 1.31
N ALA A 72 -11.39 -3.54 2.04
CA ALA A 72 -11.83 -2.97 3.30
C ALA A 72 -10.72 -2.97 4.36
N SER A 73 -9.94 -4.04 4.44
CA SER A 73 -8.80 -4.12 5.35
C SER A 73 -7.69 -3.15 4.97
N LEU A 74 -7.33 -3.06 3.67
CA LEU A 74 -6.33 -2.12 3.15
C LEU A 74 -6.75 -0.65 3.35
N GLN A 75 -8.03 -0.32 3.16
CA GLN A 75 -8.59 1.00 3.46
C GLN A 75 -8.36 1.39 4.92
N ASN A 76 -8.62 0.47 5.87
CA ASN A 76 -8.39 0.71 7.29
C ASN A 76 -6.90 0.93 7.62
N ILE A 77 -5.98 0.19 6.98
CA ILE A 77 -4.54 0.41 7.12
C ILE A 77 -4.14 1.79 6.60
N ALA A 78 -4.64 2.19 5.43
CA ALA A 78 -4.39 3.50 4.83
C ALA A 78 -4.93 4.64 5.71
N LYS A 79 -6.12 4.50 6.27
CA LYS A 79 -6.73 5.42 7.22
C LYS A 79 -5.88 5.61 8.47
N SER A 80 -5.24 4.55 8.98
CA SER A 80 -4.28 4.66 10.10
C SER A 80 -2.98 5.39 9.71
N GLY A 81 -2.76 5.63 8.42
CA GLY A 81 -1.59 6.31 7.87
C GLY A 81 -0.34 5.47 7.78
N ARG A 82 -0.46 4.18 7.92
CA ARG A 82 0.63 3.25 7.71
C ARG A 82 0.81 2.98 6.21
N LYS A 83 2.03 2.66 5.81
CA LYS A 83 2.37 2.40 4.40
C LYS A 83 2.06 0.95 4.03
N ILE A 84 1.50 0.78 2.83
CA ILE A 84 1.27 -0.50 2.17
C ILE A 84 2.31 -0.61 1.06
N MET A 85 3.04 -1.71 0.97
CA MET A 85 4.05 -1.92 -0.07
C MET A 85 3.48 -2.81 -1.18
N PHE A 86 3.60 -2.33 -2.43
CA PHE A 86 3.22 -3.09 -3.61
C PHE A 86 4.40 -3.90 -4.14
N VAL A 87 4.18 -5.16 -4.46
CA VAL A 87 5.20 -6.08 -5.00
C VAL A 87 4.68 -6.70 -6.28
N ALA A 88 5.33 -6.41 -7.40
CA ALA A 88 4.92 -6.91 -8.71
C ALA A 88 6.11 -6.93 -9.68
N THR A 89 6.81 -8.06 -9.79
CA THR A 89 7.96 -8.18 -10.69
C THR A 89 7.60 -8.75 -12.07
N LYS A 90 6.38 -9.28 -12.25
CA LYS A 90 5.88 -9.71 -13.55
C LYS A 90 5.84 -8.56 -14.56
N LYS A 91 6.27 -8.81 -15.80
CA LYS A 91 6.34 -7.80 -16.88
C LYS A 91 4.99 -7.12 -17.14
N GLN A 92 3.91 -7.88 -17.05
CA GLN A 92 2.54 -7.41 -17.30
C GLN A 92 2.05 -6.45 -16.21
N ALA A 93 2.48 -6.65 -14.96
CA ALA A 93 2.03 -5.89 -13.79
C ALA A 93 2.93 -4.67 -13.47
N LYS A 94 4.22 -4.78 -13.74
CA LYS A 94 5.30 -3.92 -13.29
C LYS A 94 5.05 -2.43 -13.52
N THR A 95 4.75 -2.02 -14.75
CA THR A 95 4.58 -0.60 -15.11
C THR A 95 3.35 -0.03 -14.44
N TYR A 96 2.23 -0.72 -14.54
CA TYR A 96 0.95 -0.27 -14.00
C TYR A 96 0.96 -0.14 -12.47
N VAL A 97 1.52 -1.14 -11.78
CA VAL A 97 1.64 -1.11 -10.32
C VAL A 97 2.55 0.02 -9.86
N SER A 98 3.67 0.28 -10.57
CA SER A 98 4.57 1.37 -10.22
C SER A 98 3.91 2.75 -10.35
N GLU A 99 3.09 2.96 -11.39
CA GLU A 99 2.34 4.20 -11.61
C GLU A 99 1.30 4.40 -10.49
N LYS A 100 0.48 3.39 -10.21
CA LYS A 100 -0.54 3.45 -9.16
C LYS A 100 0.05 3.64 -7.76
N ALA A 101 1.15 2.96 -7.46
CA ALA A 101 1.83 3.13 -6.18
C ALA A 101 2.40 4.54 -6.00
N LYS A 102 2.94 5.14 -7.08
CA LYS A 102 3.40 6.55 -7.09
C LYS A 102 2.24 7.52 -6.87
N GLU A 103 1.10 7.35 -7.56
CA GLU A 103 -0.11 8.16 -7.36
C GLU A 103 -0.57 8.16 -5.90
N LEU A 104 -0.49 7.01 -5.23
CA LEU A 104 -0.87 6.84 -3.82
C LEU A 104 0.24 7.22 -2.84
N ASN A 105 1.42 7.59 -3.33
CA ASN A 105 2.61 7.80 -2.50
C ASN A 105 2.92 6.60 -1.59
N MET A 106 2.78 5.39 -2.13
CA MET A 106 3.07 4.13 -1.45
C MET A 106 4.37 3.52 -1.98
N PRO A 107 5.16 2.80 -1.15
CA PRO A 107 6.34 2.10 -1.59
C PRO A 107 5.99 0.94 -2.52
N TYR A 108 6.89 0.65 -3.46
CA TYR A 108 6.70 -0.45 -4.41
C TYR A 108 8.02 -1.12 -4.81
N VAL A 109 7.94 -2.38 -5.21
CA VAL A 109 9.05 -3.17 -5.77
C VAL A 109 8.57 -3.81 -7.06
N THR A 110 9.20 -3.46 -8.19
CA THR A 110 8.76 -3.89 -9.52
C THR A 110 9.87 -4.53 -10.34
N GLU A 111 11.14 -4.47 -9.92
CA GLU A 111 12.22 -5.09 -10.68
C GLU A 111 12.57 -6.47 -10.15
N ARG A 112 13.08 -6.54 -8.96
CA ARG A 112 13.44 -7.79 -8.31
C ARG A 112 13.36 -7.63 -6.80
N TRP A 113 12.74 -8.56 -6.13
CA TRP A 113 12.81 -8.64 -4.68
C TRP A 113 14.22 -9.05 -4.25
N LEU A 114 14.87 -8.22 -3.44
CA LEU A 114 16.16 -8.55 -2.85
C LEU A 114 15.94 -9.29 -1.54
N GLY A 115 16.55 -10.46 -1.39
CA GLY A 115 16.47 -11.20 -0.12
C GLY A 115 16.92 -10.35 1.06
N GLY A 116 16.13 -10.35 2.15
CA GLY A 116 16.37 -9.51 3.32
C GLY A 116 15.79 -8.10 3.23
N MET A 117 14.93 -7.80 2.24
CA MET A 117 14.37 -6.46 2.06
C MET A 117 13.52 -6.02 3.26
N LEU A 118 12.84 -6.93 3.92
CA LEU A 118 12.11 -6.69 5.16
C LEU A 118 12.87 -7.18 6.38
N THR A 119 13.38 -8.40 6.35
CA THR A 119 14.04 -9.05 7.50
C THR A 119 15.38 -8.41 7.84
N ASN A 120 16.11 -7.86 6.85
CA ASN A 120 17.37 -7.13 7.05
C ASN A 120 17.25 -5.67 6.59
N PHE A 121 16.18 -5.01 7.01
CA PHE A 121 15.87 -3.63 6.62
C PHE A 121 16.97 -2.63 6.97
N SER A 122 17.76 -2.91 8.02
CA SER A 122 18.91 -2.08 8.40
C SER A 122 19.97 -1.96 7.30
N THR A 123 20.25 -3.07 6.61
CA THR A 123 21.20 -3.10 5.48
C THR A 123 20.61 -2.42 4.24
N ILE A 124 19.32 -2.62 3.98
CA ILE A 124 18.61 -1.91 2.89
C ILE A 124 18.65 -0.40 3.12
N ARG A 125 18.44 0.07 4.36
CA ARG A 125 18.57 1.51 4.69
C ARG A 125 19.97 2.06 4.44
N LYS A 126 21.04 1.28 4.65
CA LYS A 126 22.41 1.71 4.29
C LYS A 126 22.54 1.89 2.78
N SER A 127 21.98 0.97 1.99
CA SER A 127 21.96 1.07 0.53
C SER A 127 21.15 2.26 0.02
N LEU A 128 19.99 2.55 0.64
CA LEU A 128 19.19 3.75 0.35
C LEU A 128 19.94 5.05 0.69
N LYS A 129 20.67 5.10 1.82
CA LYS A 129 21.53 6.23 2.15
C LYS A 129 22.66 6.41 1.14
N LYS A 130 23.25 5.31 0.64
CA LYS A 130 24.26 5.37 -0.44
C LYS A 130 23.65 5.95 -1.72
N LEU A 131 22.42 5.55 -2.10
CA LEU A 131 21.71 6.10 -3.25
C LEU A 131 21.53 7.62 -3.10
N SER A 132 20.96 8.05 -1.98
CA SER A 132 20.76 9.48 -1.69
C SER A 132 22.08 10.28 -1.66
N ALA A 133 23.17 9.70 -1.15
CA ALA A 133 24.49 10.34 -1.18
C ALA A 133 25.01 10.50 -2.61
N LEU A 134 24.84 9.48 -3.48
CA LEU A 134 25.23 9.56 -4.89
C LEU A 134 24.41 10.60 -5.66
N GLU A 135 23.11 10.72 -5.38
CA GLU A 135 22.25 11.76 -5.95
C GLU A 135 22.70 13.16 -5.54
N ASN A 136 22.97 13.35 -4.25
CA ASN A 136 23.44 14.63 -3.74
C ASN A 136 24.81 15.03 -4.31
N LEU A 137 25.74 14.05 -4.46
CA LEU A 137 27.05 14.31 -5.08
C LEU A 137 26.92 14.72 -6.55
N GLN A 138 26.03 14.07 -7.32
CA GLN A 138 25.80 14.41 -8.72
C GLN A 138 25.21 15.81 -8.92
N ASN A 139 24.47 16.32 -7.93
CA ASN A 139 23.83 17.63 -7.97
C ASN A 139 24.75 18.77 -7.50
N GLN A 140 25.98 18.48 -7.06
CA GLN A 140 26.96 19.51 -6.68
C GLN A 140 27.66 20.09 -7.88
N ASP A 141 27.88 21.40 -7.90
CA ASP A 141 28.56 22.13 -9.01
C ASP A 141 30.01 21.67 -9.19
N THR A 142 30.65 21.22 -8.13
CA THR A 142 32.05 20.73 -8.12
C THR A 142 32.20 19.30 -8.66
N TYR A 143 31.10 18.54 -8.84
CA TYR A 143 31.12 17.13 -9.25
C TYR A 143 31.97 16.89 -10.53
N THR A 144 31.97 17.82 -11.48
CA THR A 144 32.75 17.72 -12.73
C THR A 144 34.21 17.99 -12.52
N GLN A 145 34.61 18.73 -11.49
CA GLN A 145 35.98 19.13 -11.18
C GLN A 145 36.66 18.12 -10.24
N ASP A 146 35.92 17.59 -9.26
CA ASP A 146 36.46 16.73 -8.22
C ASP A 146 36.67 15.28 -8.66
N PHE A 147 35.91 14.82 -9.68
CA PHE A 147 35.93 13.42 -10.13
C PHE A 147 36.34 13.27 -11.59
N SER A 148 37.20 12.29 -11.86
CA SER A 148 37.58 11.90 -13.20
C SER A 148 36.41 11.39 -14.03
N LYS A 149 36.48 11.43 -15.34
CA LYS A 149 35.45 10.94 -16.27
C LYS A 149 35.08 9.45 -15.99
N LYS A 150 36.10 8.64 -15.67
CA LYS A 150 35.89 7.21 -15.33
C LYS A 150 35.12 7.02 -14.02
N GLU A 151 35.47 7.77 -12.99
CA GLU A 151 34.79 7.69 -11.67
C GLU A 151 33.35 8.15 -11.79
N ARG A 152 33.07 9.25 -12.45
CA ARG A 152 31.71 9.73 -12.73
C ARG A 152 30.87 8.67 -13.44
N LEU A 153 31.43 7.98 -14.44
CA LEU A 153 30.71 6.90 -15.13
C LEU A 153 30.44 5.71 -14.22
N MET A 154 31.37 5.34 -13.33
CA MET A 154 31.16 4.26 -12.36
C MET A 154 30.09 4.63 -11.33
N MET A 155 30.15 5.85 -10.79
CA MET A 155 29.13 6.38 -9.86
C MET A 155 27.74 6.43 -10.49
N SER A 156 27.63 6.86 -11.75
CA SER A 156 26.36 6.86 -12.48
C SER A 156 25.79 5.44 -12.63
N ARG A 157 26.62 4.48 -13.04
CA ARG A 157 26.19 3.07 -13.16
C ARG A 157 25.76 2.46 -11.82
N ASP A 158 26.45 2.79 -10.74
CA ASP A 158 26.10 2.33 -9.40
C ASP A 158 24.79 2.96 -8.94
N LYS A 159 24.57 4.26 -9.18
CA LYS A 159 23.32 4.94 -8.94
C LYS A 159 22.18 4.26 -9.70
N ASP A 160 22.31 4.10 -11.02
CA ASP A 160 21.28 3.49 -11.87
C ASP A 160 20.88 2.09 -11.40
N LYS A 161 21.86 1.28 -10.95
CA LYS A 161 21.59 -0.04 -10.38
C LYS A 161 20.80 0.03 -9.07
N LEU A 162 21.18 0.94 -8.17
CA LEU A 162 20.50 1.11 -6.88
C LEU A 162 19.12 1.71 -7.07
N GLU A 163 18.96 2.70 -7.93
CA GLU A 163 17.69 3.34 -8.24
C GLU A 163 16.70 2.35 -8.86
N LYS A 164 17.17 1.52 -9.81
CA LYS A 164 16.37 0.48 -10.41
C LYS A 164 15.89 -0.56 -9.39
N ALA A 165 16.74 -0.95 -8.44
CA ALA A 165 16.42 -1.98 -7.46
C ALA A 165 15.64 -1.44 -6.25
N LEU A 166 15.92 -0.22 -5.79
CA LEU A 166 15.45 0.32 -4.52
C LEU A 166 14.71 1.65 -4.65
N GLY A 167 14.62 2.23 -5.85
CA GLY A 167 13.99 3.54 -6.07
C GLY A 167 12.56 3.61 -5.57
N GLY A 168 11.77 2.55 -5.77
CA GLY A 168 10.37 2.50 -5.30
C GLY A 168 10.20 2.45 -3.78
N ILE A 169 11.27 2.19 -3.02
CA ILE A 169 11.25 2.19 -1.55
C ILE A 169 12.09 3.30 -0.92
N SER A 170 12.58 4.25 -1.72
CA SER A 170 13.44 5.35 -1.26
C SER A 170 12.82 6.17 -0.12
N THR A 171 11.51 6.36 -0.14
CA THR A 171 10.74 7.10 0.86
C THR A 171 10.39 6.28 2.12
N LEU A 172 10.77 5.00 2.17
CA LEU A 172 10.39 4.09 3.24
C LEU A 172 11.31 4.23 4.46
N ASN A 173 10.82 4.86 5.51
CA ASN A 173 11.57 5.04 6.75
C ASN A 173 11.40 3.89 7.76
N ARG A 174 10.30 3.15 7.66
CA ARG A 174 9.92 2.04 8.54
C ARG A 174 9.40 0.87 7.71
N ILE A 175 9.42 -0.31 8.28
CA ILE A 175 8.82 -1.52 7.70
C ILE A 175 7.35 -1.24 7.37
N PRO A 176 6.83 -1.66 6.20
CA PRO A 176 5.45 -1.45 5.80
C PRO A 176 4.49 -2.21 6.74
N ALA A 177 3.26 -1.73 6.84
CA ALA A 177 2.23 -2.36 7.66
C ALA A 177 1.51 -3.50 6.95
N ALA A 178 1.59 -3.56 5.63
CA ALA A 178 1.03 -4.61 4.80
C ALA A 178 1.79 -4.72 3.48
N LEU A 179 1.77 -5.91 2.88
CA LEU A 179 2.21 -6.15 1.51
C LEU A 179 0.99 -6.42 0.62
N PHE A 180 1.01 -5.85 -0.58
CA PHE A 180 0.13 -6.26 -1.67
C PHE A 180 0.99 -6.89 -2.78
N VAL A 181 0.77 -8.16 -3.07
CA VAL A 181 1.61 -8.97 -3.95
C VAL A 181 0.81 -9.37 -5.19
N VAL A 182 1.40 -9.18 -6.38
CA VAL A 182 0.87 -9.70 -7.63
C VAL A 182 1.67 -10.95 -7.98
N ASP A 183 0.99 -12.09 -8.09
CA ASP A 183 1.57 -13.42 -8.24
C ASP A 183 2.37 -13.88 -7.01
N VAL A 184 1.64 -14.48 -6.10
CA VAL A 184 2.19 -15.01 -4.82
C VAL A 184 3.25 -16.08 -5.03
N ASN A 185 3.14 -16.89 -6.09
CA ASN A 185 4.09 -17.95 -6.39
C ASN A 185 5.44 -17.39 -6.88
N HIS A 186 5.39 -16.35 -7.69
CA HIS A 186 6.61 -15.70 -8.19
C HIS A 186 7.34 -14.90 -7.09
N GLU A 187 6.60 -14.33 -6.17
CA GLU A 187 7.11 -13.48 -5.07
C GLU A 187 7.20 -14.23 -3.73
N GLU A 188 7.43 -15.54 -3.76
CA GLU A 188 7.48 -16.39 -2.56
C GLU A 188 8.43 -15.87 -1.49
N ILE A 189 9.59 -15.33 -1.87
CA ILE A 189 10.57 -14.78 -0.93
C ILE A 189 9.99 -13.58 -0.15
N ALA A 190 9.26 -12.70 -0.84
CA ALA A 190 8.61 -11.54 -0.21
C ALA A 190 7.55 -11.99 0.80
N VAL A 191 6.75 -12.98 0.43
CA VAL A 191 5.71 -13.56 1.29
C VAL A 191 6.32 -14.22 2.53
N GLN A 192 7.39 -15.00 2.36
CA GLN A 192 8.08 -15.66 3.48
C GLN A 192 8.70 -14.64 4.45
N GLU A 193 9.29 -13.56 3.93
CA GLU A 193 9.84 -12.49 4.78
C GLU A 193 8.75 -11.75 5.55
N ALA A 194 7.62 -11.46 4.90
CA ALA A 194 6.48 -10.82 5.54
C ALA A 194 5.91 -11.69 6.67
N LYS A 195 5.73 -12.99 6.45
CA LYS A 195 5.30 -13.95 7.47
C LYS A 195 6.22 -13.98 8.68
N LYS A 196 7.55 -13.98 8.47
CA LYS A 196 8.52 -13.96 9.57
C LYS A 196 8.40 -12.72 10.45
N LEU A 197 7.90 -11.61 9.90
CA LEU A 197 7.71 -10.34 10.61
C LEU A 197 6.26 -10.10 11.02
N ASN A 198 5.37 -11.07 10.84
CA ASN A 198 3.93 -10.95 11.08
C ASN A 198 3.30 -9.75 10.38
N ILE A 199 3.71 -9.48 9.14
CA ILE A 199 3.14 -8.45 8.29
C ILE A 199 2.05 -9.09 7.45
N PRO A 200 0.79 -8.60 7.50
CA PRO A 200 -0.30 -9.16 6.70
C PRO A 200 -0.02 -9.01 5.21
N VAL A 201 -0.24 -10.10 4.49
CA VAL A 201 -0.03 -10.21 3.04
C VAL A 201 -1.35 -10.31 2.32
N TYR A 202 -1.57 -9.42 1.39
CA TYR A 202 -2.68 -9.38 0.45
C TYR A 202 -2.12 -9.76 -0.92
N GLY A 203 -2.82 -10.57 -1.69
CA GLY A 203 -2.25 -10.95 -2.97
C GLY A 203 -3.24 -11.48 -3.98
N MET A 204 -2.87 -11.29 -5.25
CA MET A 204 -3.51 -11.97 -6.36
C MET A 204 -3.00 -13.40 -6.42
N VAL A 205 -3.92 -14.36 -6.39
CA VAL A 205 -3.64 -15.79 -6.35
C VAL A 205 -4.26 -16.45 -7.58
N ASP A 206 -3.43 -16.96 -8.47
CA ASP A 206 -3.90 -17.76 -9.59
C ASP A 206 -3.97 -19.24 -9.17
N THR A 207 -4.52 -20.08 -10.03
CA THR A 207 -4.76 -21.52 -9.79
C THR A 207 -3.51 -22.36 -9.54
N ASN A 208 -2.32 -21.86 -9.86
CA ASN A 208 -1.01 -22.50 -9.61
C ASN A 208 -0.41 -22.18 -8.24
N SER A 209 -0.99 -21.26 -7.48
CA SER A 209 -0.45 -20.73 -6.23
C SER A 209 -1.12 -21.37 -5.00
N ASP A 210 -0.49 -21.26 -3.83
CA ASP A 210 -1.06 -21.69 -2.55
C ASP A 210 -1.81 -20.55 -1.86
N PRO A 211 -3.16 -20.58 -1.77
CA PRO A 211 -3.92 -19.54 -1.12
C PRO A 211 -3.60 -19.43 0.38
N ASN A 212 -3.28 -20.53 1.05
CA ASN A 212 -2.93 -20.55 2.48
C ASN A 212 -1.56 -19.89 2.76
N SER A 213 -0.85 -19.47 1.73
CA SER A 213 0.42 -18.78 1.87
C SER A 213 0.28 -17.30 2.23
N ILE A 214 -0.93 -16.74 2.21
CA ILE A 214 -1.21 -15.32 2.49
C ILE A 214 -2.43 -15.17 3.39
N ASP A 215 -2.66 -13.96 3.90
CA ASP A 215 -3.74 -13.69 4.85
C ASP A 215 -5.03 -13.26 4.15
N PHE A 216 -4.92 -12.59 3.00
CA PHE A 216 -6.04 -12.10 2.20
C PHE A 216 -5.79 -12.41 0.73
N GLU A 217 -6.32 -13.53 0.29
CA GLU A 217 -6.23 -13.97 -1.11
C GLU A 217 -7.29 -13.27 -1.96
N ILE A 218 -6.90 -12.97 -3.21
CA ILE A 218 -7.81 -12.50 -4.26
C ILE A 218 -7.64 -13.46 -5.44
N PRO A 219 -8.48 -14.49 -5.57
CA PRO A 219 -8.41 -15.43 -6.67
C PRO A 219 -8.61 -14.70 -7.99
N SER A 220 -7.59 -14.68 -8.84
CA SER A 220 -7.62 -13.90 -10.08
C SER A 220 -6.47 -14.26 -11.01
N ASN A 221 -6.66 -14.02 -12.30
CA ASN A 221 -5.64 -14.15 -13.32
C ASN A 221 -4.53 -13.12 -13.11
N ASP A 222 -3.30 -13.55 -12.96
CA ASP A 222 -2.13 -12.72 -12.75
C ASP A 222 -1.25 -12.54 -14.01
N ASP A 223 -1.60 -13.19 -15.14
CA ASP A 223 -0.87 -13.12 -16.39
C ASP A 223 -1.42 -12.05 -17.35
N SER A 224 -2.72 -11.73 -17.25
CA SER A 224 -3.36 -10.73 -18.10
C SER A 224 -3.21 -9.32 -17.54
N PHE A 225 -2.70 -8.40 -18.36
CA PHE A 225 -2.62 -6.98 -18.01
C PHE A 225 -3.99 -6.40 -17.60
N THR A 226 -5.05 -6.74 -18.34
CA THR A 226 -6.41 -6.23 -18.07
C THR A 226 -6.96 -6.75 -16.74
N SER A 227 -6.68 -8.01 -16.40
CA SER A 227 -7.04 -8.58 -15.10
C SER A 227 -6.31 -7.87 -13.96
N VAL A 228 -4.99 -7.79 -14.06
CA VAL A 228 -4.16 -7.13 -13.05
C VAL A 228 -4.57 -5.66 -12.87
N SER A 229 -4.76 -4.91 -13.96
CA SER A 229 -5.15 -3.50 -13.87
C SER A 229 -6.51 -3.32 -13.18
N THR A 230 -7.50 -4.18 -13.48
CA THR A 230 -8.83 -4.10 -12.86
C THR A 230 -8.79 -4.32 -11.35
N ILE A 231 -8.03 -5.33 -10.89
CA ILE A 231 -7.89 -5.61 -9.45
C ILE A 231 -7.08 -4.52 -8.75
N ILE A 232 -5.97 -4.07 -9.36
CA ILE A 232 -5.14 -2.99 -8.82
C ILE A 232 -5.92 -1.68 -8.74
N ASP A 233 -6.73 -1.33 -9.74
CA ASP A 233 -7.58 -0.13 -9.70
C ASP A 233 -8.56 -0.18 -8.53
N TYR A 234 -9.19 -1.32 -8.33
CA TYR A 234 -10.12 -1.51 -7.23
C TYR A 234 -9.45 -1.33 -5.86
N VAL A 235 -8.32 -2.01 -5.65
CA VAL A 235 -7.53 -1.92 -4.41
C VAL A 235 -6.97 -0.51 -4.21
N SER A 236 -6.46 0.11 -5.26
CA SER A 236 -5.93 1.47 -5.24
C SER A 236 -6.99 2.50 -4.89
N ALA A 237 -8.20 2.34 -5.41
CA ALA A 237 -9.34 3.20 -5.08
C ALA A 237 -9.71 3.10 -3.59
N ALA A 238 -9.71 1.88 -3.01
CA ALA A 238 -9.95 1.68 -1.58
C ALA A 238 -8.88 2.34 -0.71
N ILE A 239 -7.62 2.19 -1.08
CA ILE A 239 -6.50 2.83 -0.38
C ILE A 239 -6.60 4.37 -0.48
N ALA A 240 -6.91 4.91 -1.67
CA ALA A 240 -7.09 6.35 -1.88
C ALA A 240 -8.22 6.92 -1.00
N GLU A 241 -9.31 6.19 -0.87
CA GLU A 241 -10.43 6.58 0.01
C GLU A 241 -10.03 6.60 1.47
N GLY A 242 -9.29 5.58 1.93
CA GLY A 242 -8.71 5.55 3.28
C GLY A 242 -7.75 6.72 3.56
N LEU A 243 -6.94 7.11 2.58
CA LEU A 243 -6.06 8.28 2.68
C LEU A 243 -6.86 9.59 2.77
N LYS A 244 -7.92 9.75 1.97
CA LYS A 244 -8.82 10.93 2.03
C LYS A 244 -9.53 11.03 3.38
N GLU A 245 -10.01 9.92 3.93
CA GLU A 245 -10.61 9.90 5.28
C GLU A 245 -9.59 10.31 6.35
N ARG A 246 -8.36 9.86 6.23
CA ARG A 246 -7.28 10.28 7.14
C ARG A 246 -7.00 11.76 7.07
N GLU A 247 -6.98 12.35 5.87
CA GLU A 247 -6.76 13.80 5.71
C GLU A 247 -7.88 14.60 6.38
N LYS A 248 -9.14 14.20 6.20
CA LYS A 248 -10.28 14.81 6.89
C LYS A 248 -10.14 14.77 8.40
N ILE A 249 -9.81 13.58 8.95
CA ILE A 249 -9.60 13.41 10.40
C ILE A 249 -8.46 14.31 10.91
N LYS A 250 -7.36 14.40 10.17
CA LYS A 250 -6.24 15.27 10.55
C LYS A 250 -6.64 16.74 10.58
N GLU A 251 -7.40 17.19 9.59
CA GLU A 251 -7.86 18.56 9.51
C GLU A 251 -8.83 18.89 10.66
N GLU A 252 -9.77 17.98 10.97
CA GLU A 252 -10.67 18.13 12.12
C GLU A 252 -9.89 18.23 13.45
N ILE A 253 -8.87 17.39 13.64
CA ILE A 253 -8.01 17.44 14.83
C ILE A 253 -7.24 18.77 14.89
N ARG A 254 -6.71 19.23 13.75
CA ARG A 254 -5.99 20.51 13.68
C ARG A 254 -6.89 21.69 14.08
N ILE A 255 -8.09 21.76 13.48
CA ILE A 255 -9.06 22.81 13.79
C ILE A 255 -9.48 22.78 15.28
N LYS A 256 -9.62 21.58 15.85
CA LYS A 256 -9.94 21.41 17.27
C LYS A 256 -8.81 21.89 18.17
N GLN A 257 -7.57 21.55 17.84
CA GLN A 257 -6.39 22.00 18.59
C GLN A 257 -6.20 23.52 18.50
N GLU A 258 -6.41 24.13 17.33
CA GLU A 258 -6.36 25.58 17.15
C GLU A 258 -7.44 26.31 17.99
N LYS A 259 -8.66 25.76 18.05
CA LYS A 259 -9.72 26.29 18.92
C LYS A 259 -9.38 26.19 20.41
N GLU A 260 -8.89 25.02 20.84
CA GLU A 260 -8.48 24.82 22.24
C GLU A 260 -7.30 25.73 22.64
N ALA A 261 -6.35 25.96 21.73
CA ALA A 261 -5.25 26.90 21.96
C ALA A 261 -5.74 28.34 22.08
N SER A 262 -6.62 28.78 21.18
CA SER A 262 -7.20 30.12 21.22
C SER A 262 -8.04 30.38 22.48
N GLU A 263 -8.80 29.39 22.95
CA GLU A 263 -9.56 29.46 24.18
C GLU A 263 -8.65 29.54 25.43
N LYS A 264 -7.53 28.82 25.45
CA LYS A 264 -6.55 28.91 26.53
C LYS A 264 -5.90 30.29 26.59
N GLU A 265 -5.45 30.83 25.45
CA GLU A 265 -4.88 32.16 25.38
C GLU A 265 -5.88 33.23 25.82
N ALA A 266 -7.17 33.09 25.43
CA ALA A 266 -8.22 34.03 25.86
C ALA A 266 -8.49 33.96 27.36
N LYS A 267 -8.41 32.79 27.98
CA LYS A 267 -8.52 32.63 29.45
C LYS A 267 -7.32 33.21 30.18
N GLU A 268 -6.10 32.95 29.72
CA GLU A 268 -4.89 33.52 30.32
C GLU A 268 -4.86 35.05 30.25
N LYS A 269 -5.27 35.66 29.12
CA LYS A 269 -5.39 37.09 28.98
C LYS A 269 -6.43 37.70 29.96
N LYS A 270 -7.59 37.03 30.13
CA LYS A 270 -8.60 37.47 31.10
C LYS A 270 -8.15 37.34 32.54
N GLU A 271 -7.38 36.30 32.88
CA GLU A 271 -6.80 36.16 34.22
C GLU A 271 -5.70 37.18 34.48
N ALA A 272 -4.85 37.45 33.49
CA ALA A 272 -3.82 38.51 33.58
C ALA A 272 -4.45 39.90 33.76
N GLU A 273 -5.52 40.22 33.01
CA GLU A 273 -6.26 41.47 33.19
C GLU A 273 -6.95 41.60 34.56
N LYS A 274 -7.49 40.49 35.10
CA LYS A 274 -8.04 40.47 36.45
C LYS A 274 -6.97 40.75 37.50
N LYS A 275 -5.84 40.05 37.42
CA LYS A 275 -4.69 40.28 38.36
C LYS A 275 -4.14 41.68 38.25
N ALA A 276 -4.07 42.27 37.08
CA ALA A 276 -3.64 43.65 36.87
C ALA A 276 -4.66 44.70 37.42
N LYS A 277 -5.96 44.37 37.45
CA LYS A 277 -6.99 45.22 38.06
C LYS A 277 -7.03 45.13 39.57
N ASP A 278 -6.76 43.97 40.14
CA ASP A 278 -6.72 43.75 41.58
C ASP A 278 -5.46 44.38 42.21
N SER A 279 -4.30 44.26 41.54
CA SER A 279 -3.07 44.93 41.98
C SER A 279 -3.16 46.48 41.93
N LYS A 280 -3.94 47.07 40.99
CA LYS A 280 -4.19 48.52 40.96
C LYS A 280 -5.14 49.02 42.06
N LYS A 281 -6.02 48.15 42.57
CA LYS A 281 -6.91 48.50 43.69
C LYS A 281 -6.21 48.44 45.07
N GLU A 282 -5.14 47.67 45.23
CA GLU A 282 -4.35 47.62 46.47
C GLU A 282 -3.36 48.78 46.62
N VAL A 283 -2.94 49.44 45.54
CA VAL A 283 -2.03 50.59 45.54
C VAL A 283 -2.74 51.92 45.79
N THR A 284 -4.07 51.92 45.75
CA THR A 284 -4.90 53.13 45.94
C THR A 284 -5.66 53.14 47.27
N LYS A 285 -5.30 52.29 48.20
CA LYS A 285 -5.69 52.30 49.63
C LYS A 285 -4.51 52.60 50.52
#